data_3e257c88155d677ed525ed84458b5e08
#
_entry.id   3e257c88155d677ed525ed84458b5e08
#
_cell.length_a   1.000
_cell.length_b   1.000
_cell.length_c   1.000
_cell.angle_alpha   90.00
_cell.angle_beta   90.00
_cell.angle_gamma   90.00
#
_symmetry.space_group_name_H-M   'P 1'
#
loop_
_entity.id
_entity.type
_entity.pdbx_description
1 polymer ?
#
loop_
_entity_poly.entity_id
_entity_poly.type
_entity_poly.pdbx_seq_one_letter_code
_entity_poly.pdbx_strand_id
1 'polypeptide(L)'
;MSGIYQFSPEDAERFAKDQGIRVRKRGNELMFFRCPYCRNNTDDKNTFAINLETGQFKCLRASCGAHGNMITLSRDFDFSLGTEVDEYYRSQKRFRNIHRKGTIEIKPEAVAYLESRGISQAVTERYQITTQKEHDNILVFPFFDENNILQFVKYRKTDFDKAKDKSKEWCEANCKPILFGMNQCDPANGTLILTEGQIDSLSVAEAGISNAVSVPTGAKGFTWVPYCWDFLSKFDTLIVFGDHEHDMITLLDEMRNRFHGKVKHVRPEDYKDCKDANELLQKYGKQAVIDAIRKAIPVQNPKIKRMADIKRVDLSKMEHIKTSIGQLDSAVGGFFFGQLILLTGERGDGKSTLASQFGVWGLRAGYGVFYYSGELPDHLLRDWFDRQVAGKMHINKLINSNGFENYSVDGNSFDAMTEWYRDKVYVYDNGILFDADPGTTEEESLIKTLESAITQYGCKVLIVDNLMTAMEDDLSSDIYRQQTVFVKQLAFMAKRFGVIIVLIAHPKKQDIKNFTNDDVAGSSNITNLCDVVLRYTRPKDLSDIAETDSKPDRLLQIFKNRLTGKLNTKGIPLFYEDASKRIAETKMMFDWNVGWEDRAGAARLPDTSEFIPIEENDIDGIFTF
;
A
#
# COMPACT_ATOMS: atom_id res chain seq x y z
N MET A 1 29.03 -6.30 10.81
CA MET A 1 29.70 -5.79 9.58
C MET A 1 28.89 -6.31 8.42
N SER A 2 28.00 -5.50 7.87
CA SER A 2 27.20 -5.82 6.70
C SER A 2 28.15 -5.95 5.49
N GLY A 3 28.22 -7.12 4.90
CA GLY A 3 29.07 -7.37 3.74
C GLY A 3 28.57 -6.56 2.55
N ILE A 4 29.26 -5.45 2.27
CA ILE A 4 29.06 -4.70 1.01
C ILE A 4 29.38 -5.68 -0.12
N TYR A 5 28.41 -5.90 -1.05
CA TYR A 5 28.68 -6.69 -2.25
C TYR A 5 29.88 -6.13 -3.00
N GLN A 6 30.91 -6.94 -3.16
CA GLN A 6 32.08 -6.61 -3.95
C GLN A 6 31.99 -7.37 -5.27
N PHE A 7 31.94 -6.64 -6.38
CA PHE A 7 31.82 -7.20 -7.72
C PHE A 7 33.00 -8.12 -8.04
N SER A 8 32.67 -9.29 -8.61
CA SER A 8 33.62 -10.21 -9.21
C SER A 8 33.32 -10.38 -10.71
N PRO A 9 34.33 -10.42 -11.59
CA PRO A 9 34.15 -10.72 -13.02
C PRO A 9 33.43 -12.06 -13.28
N GLU A 10 33.60 -13.05 -12.39
CA GLU A 10 32.91 -14.34 -12.44
C GLU A 10 31.40 -14.19 -12.31
N ASP A 11 30.89 -13.17 -11.57
CA ASP A 11 29.46 -12.91 -11.45
C ASP A 11 28.84 -12.54 -12.79
N ALA A 12 29.54 -11.76 -13.62
CA ALA A 12 29.07 -11.39 -14.95
C ALA A 12 29.04 -12.60 -15.91
N GLU A 13 30.03 -13.50 -15.82
CA GLU A 13 30.04 -14.74 -16.61
C GLU A 13 28.96 -15.72 -16.16
N ARG A 14 28.74 -15.82 -14.84
CA ARG A 14 27.70 -16.65 -14.25
C ARG A 14 26.32 -16.16 -14.63
N PHE A 15 26.11 -14.84 -14.62
CA PHE A 15 24.86 -14.21 -15.09
C PHE A 15 24.60 -14.52 -16.57
N ALA A 16 25.62 -14.40 -17.44
CA ALA A 16 25.47 -14.72 -18.86
C ALA A 16 25.06 -16.19 -19.08
N LYS A 17 25.66 -17.10 -18.30
CA LYS A 17 25.35 -18.55 -18.33
C LYS A 17 23.90 -18.81 -17.83
N ASP A 18 23.49 -18.16 -16.75
CA ASP A 18 22.15 -18.26 -16.18
C ASP A 18 21.09 -17.84 -17.20
N GLN A 19 21.31 -16.72 -17.88
CA GLN A 19 20.42 -16.22 -18.91
C GLN A 19 20.52 -16.96 -20.27
N GLY A 20 21.39 -17.95 -20.39
CA GLY A 20 21.61 -18.70 -21.64
C GLY A 20 22.19 -17.86 -22.79
N ILE A 21 22.86 -16.75 -22.49
CA ILE A 21 23.38 -15.82 -23.49
C ILE A 21 24.86 -16.04 -23.72
N ARG A 22 25.26 -16.22 -24.99
CA ARG A 22 26.68 -16.28 -25.37
C ARG A 22 27.35 -14.92 -25.17
N VAL A 23 28.59 -14.94 -24.68
CA VAL A 23 29.36 -13.73 -24.41
C VAL A 23 30.74 -13.81 -25.05
N ARG A 24 31.36 -12.64 -25.26
CA ARG A 24 32.72 -12.49 -25.74
C ARG A 24 33.41 -11.38 -24.95
N LYS A 25 34.60 -11.68 -24.43
CA LYS A 25 35.43 -10.67 -23.74
C LYS A 25 36.13 -9.78 -24.77
N ARG A 26 36.06 -8.46 -24.57
CA ARG A 26 36.76 -7.46 -25.38
C ARG A 26 37.34 -6.38 -24.46
N GLY A 27 38.67 -6.48 -24.19
CA GLY A 27 39.30 -5.63 -23.17
C GLY A 27 38.65 -5.85 -21.80
N ASN A 28 38.22 -4.78 -21.14
CA ASN A 28 37.56 -4.83 -19.83
C ASN A 28 36.04 -4.99 -19.90
N GLU A 29 35.50 -5.34 -21.06
CA GLU A 29 34.08 -5.54 -21.25
C GLU A 29 33.71 -6.98 -21.59
N LEU A 30 32.67 -7.51 -20.98
CA LEU A 30 31.99 -8.73 -21.36
C LEU A 30 30.81 -8.38 -22.25
N MET A 31 30.98 -8.62 -23.57
CA MET A 31 30.00 -8.31 -24.59
C MET A 31 29.00 -9.46 -24.73
N PHE A 32 27.71 -9.17 -24.65
CA PHE A 32 26.64 -10.15 -24.81
C PHE A 32 26.14 -10.16 -26.25
N PHE A 33 26.00 -11.35 -26.83
CA PHE A 33 25.47 -11.52 -28.19
C PHE A 33 23.97 -11.14 -28.27
N ARG A 34 23.32 -11.08 -27.14
CA ARG A 34 21.92 -10.71 -26.99
C ARG A 34 21.76 -9.88 -25.71
N CYS A 35 21.06 -8.78 -25.77
CA CYS A 35 20.74 -8.01 -24.57
C CYS A 35 19.71 -8.77 -23.73
N PRO A 36 19.95 -9.00 -22.43
CA PRO A 36 18.99 -9.69 -21.58
C PRO A 36 17.66 -8.96 -21.42
N TYR A 37 17.64 -7.64 -21.54
CA TYR A 37 16.43 -6.82 -21.42
C TYR A 37 15.61 -6.79 -22.71
N CYS A 38 16.19 -6.37 -23.82
CA CYS A 38 15.43 -6.22 -25.07
C CYS A 38 15.49 -7.46 -25.98
N ARG A 39 16.21 -8.52 -25.60
CA ARG A 39 16.34 -9.83 -26.27
C ARG A 39 16.56 -9.80 -27.77
N ASN A 40 16.86 -8.64 -28.34
CA ASN A 40 16.96 -8.46 -29.77
C ASN A 40 18.26 -9.07 -30.33
N ASN A 41 18.11 -9.97 -31.29
CA ASN A 41 19.17 -10.61 -32.04
C ASN A 41 19.54 -9.74 -33.25
N THR A 42 20.71 -9.09 -33.22
CA THR A 42 21.38 -8.70 -34.43
C THR A 42 22.76 -9.34 -34.36
N ASP A 43 23.01 -10.27 -35.27
CA ASP A 43 24.14 -11.18 -35.25
C ASP A 43 25.53 -10.51 -35.23
N ASP A 44 25.64 -9.20 -35.49
CA ASP A 44 26.91 -8.50 -35.60
C ASP A 44 27.12 -7.28 -34.69
N LYS A 45 26.17 -6.86 -33.89
CA LYS A 45 26.30 -5.68 -33.00
C LYS A 45 25.96 -6.01 -31.59
N ASN A 46 26.97 -6.46 -30.82
CA ASN A 46 26.84 -6.63 -29.39
C ASN A 46 26.54 -5.29 -28.71
N THR A 47 25.27 -5.04 -28.42
CA THR A 47 24.80 -3.75 -27.91
C THR A 47 24.73 -3.71 -26.39
N PHE A 48 24.89 -4.85 -25.71
CA PHE A 48 24.92 -4.95 -24.26
C PHE A 48 26.28 -5.42 -23.78
N ALA A 49 26.85 -4.71 -22.83
CA ALA A 49 28.13 -5.06 -22.23
C ALA A 49 28.11 -4.83 -20.72
N ILE A 50 28.86 -5.65 -20.00
CA ILE A 50 29.20 -5.50 -18.59
C ILE A 50 30.66 -5.17 -18.47
N ASN A 51 31.00 -4.08 -17.78
CA ASN A 51 32.37 -3.72 -17.46
C ASN A 51 32.91 -4.65 -16.36
N LEU A 52 34.02 -5.35 -16.63
CA LEU A 52 34.58 -6.37 -15.75
C LEU A 52 35.40 -5.80 -14.57
N GLU A 53 35.63 -4.50 -14.52
CA GLU A 53 36.26 -3.83 -13.36
C GLU A 53 35.21 -3.27 -12.40
N THR A 54 34.12 -2.72 -12.94
CA THR A 54 33.16 -1.97 -12.15
C THR A 54 31.83 -2.71 -11.95
N GLY A 55 31.56 -3.78 -12.73
CA GLY A 55 30.28 -4.47 -12.76
C GLY A 55 29.13 -3.65 -13.35
N GLN A 56 29.42 -2.48 -13.90
CA GLN A 56 28.41 -1.65 -14.56
C GLN A 56 28.06 -2.19 -15.93
N PHE A 57 26.80 -2.12 -16.31
CA PHE A 57 26.34 -2.52 -17.64
C PHE A 57 25.58 -1.42 -18.34
N LYS A 58 25.57 -1.49 -19.68
CA LYS A 58 24.78 -0.60 -20.52
C LYS A 58 24.36 -1.30 -21.81
N CYS A 59 23.10 -1.09 -22.21
CA CYS A 59 22.64 -1.37 -23.56
C CYS A 59 22.76 -0.11 -24.43
N LEU A 60 23.53 -0.17 -25.51
CA LEU A 60 23.79 0.97 -26.41
C LEU A 60 22.64 1.26 -27.37
N ARG A 61 21.57 0.48 -27.34
CA ARG A 61 20.36 0.77 -28.14
C ARG A 61 19.55 1.87 -27.49
N ALA A 62 19.26 2.91 -28.25
CA ALA A 62 18.44 4.03 -27.78
C ALA A 62 17.03 3.60 -27.34
N SER A 63 16.47 2.58 -28.01
CA SER A 63 15.15 2.03 -27.70
C SER A 63 15.12 1.13 -26.45
N CYS A 64 16.27 0.66 -25.97
CA CYS A 64 16.38 -0.15 -24.76
C CYS A 64 16.88 0.68 -23.57
N GLY A 65 18.03 1.35 -23.73
CA GLY A 65 18.61 2.23 -22.73
C GLY A 65 18.95 1.57 -21.37
N ALA A 66 18.81 0.25 -21.25
CA ALA A 66 19.04 -0.44 -19.98
C ALA A 66 20.47 -0.22 -19.49
N HIS A 67 20.63 0.19 -18.23
CA HIS A 67 21.92 0.43 -17.59
C HIS A 67 21.81 0.18 -16.08
N GLY A 68 22.94 -0.06 -15.43
CA GLY A 68 22.99 -0.35 -14.00
C GLY A 68 24.26 -1.09 -13.62
N ASN A 69 24.18 -1.92 -12.60
CA ASN A 69 25.28 -2.76 -12.11
C ASN A 69 24.79 -4.20 -11.84
N MET A 70 25.68 -5.08 -11.32
CA MET A 70 25.31 -6.47 -11.04
C MET A 70 24.17 -6.63 -10.03
N ILE A 71 24.03 -5.71 -9.07
CA ILE A 71 22.89 -5.70 -8.14
C ILE A 71 21.58 -5.43 -8.91
N THR A 72 21.62 -4.53 -9.90
CA THR A 72 20.48 -4.27 -10.78
C THR A 72 20.10 -5.53 -11.57
N LEU A 73 21.09 -6.25 -12.13
CA LEU A 73 20.84 -7.50 -12.84
C LEU A 73 20.33 -8.61 -11.92
N SER A 74 20.88 -8.72 -10.72
CA SER A 74 20.39 -9.67 -9.71
C SER A 74 18.91 -9.45 -9.42
N ARG A 75 18.53 -8.20 -9.19
CA ARG A 75 17.13 -7.82 -8.93
C ARG A 75 16.21 -8.06 -10.13
N ASP A 76 16.63 -7.65 -11.33
CA ASP A 76 15.76 -7.62 -12.51
C ASP A 76 15.58 -9.02 -13.14
N PHE A 77 16.53 -9.93 -12.93
CA PHE A 77 16.54 -11.28 -13.51
C PHE A 77 16.52 -12.42 -12.49
N ASP A 78 16.27 -12.11 -11.24
CA ASP A 78 16.28 -13.09 -10.13
C ASP A 78 17.56 -13.93 -10.06
N PHE A 79 18.70 -13.28 -10.33
CA PHE A 79 20.02 -13.91 -10.37
C PHE A 79 20.76 -13.78 -9.03
N SER A 80 21.22 -14.90 -8.43
CA SER A 80 21.90 -14.89 -7.14
C SER A 80 23.36 -14.43 -7.22
N LEU A 81 23.69 -13.40 -6.45
CA LEU A 81 25.08 -12.98 -6.23
C LEU A 81 25.73 -13.73 -5.06
N GLY A 82 24.96 -14.55 -4.32
CA GLY A 82 25.48 -15.40 -3.26
C GLY A 82 25.85 -14.68 -1.96
N THR A 83 25.27 -13.51 -1.69
CA THR A 83 25.53 -12.70 -0.49
C THR A 83 24.23 -12.38 0.26
N GLU A 84 24.30 -12.07 1.58
CA GLU A 84 23.15 -11.61 2.37
C GLU A 84 22.52 -10.32 1.78
N VAL A 85 23.34 -9.47 1.17
CA VAL A 85 22.90 -8.27 0.44
C VAL A 85 22.01 -8.63 -0.75
N ASP A 86 22.26 -9.75 -1.39
CA ASP A 86 21.49 -10.24 -2.53
C ASP A 86 20.05 -10.63 -2.12
N GLU A 87 19.87 -11.31 -1.00
CA GLU A 87 18.54 -11.64 -0.45
C GLU A 87 17.74 -10.38 -0.10
N TYR A 88 18.40 -9.38 0.49
CA TYR A 88 17.77 -8.10 0.79
C TYR A 88 17.29 -7.38 -0.48
N TYR A 89 18.11 -7.29 -1.54
CA TYR A 89 17.73 -6.63 -2.78
C TYR A 89 16.75 -7.46 -3.62
N ARG A 90 16.76 -8.79 -3.52
CA ARG A 90 15.74 -9.66 -4.11
C ARG A 90 14.37 -9.43 -3.49
N SER A 91 14.31 -9.27 -2.17
CA SER A 91 13.07 -8.93 -1.48
C SER A 91 12.52 -7.54 -1.87
N GLN A 92 13.35 -6.68 -2.47
CA GLN A 92 12.95 -5.37 -3.00
C GLN A 92 12.52 -5.39 -4.48
N LYS A 93 12.55 -6.54 -5.17
CA LYS A 93 12.06 -6.65 -6.55
C LYS A 93 10.55 -6.38 -6.56
N ARG A 94 10.20 -5.17 -6.97
CA ARG A 94 8.81 -4.70 -6.90
C ARG A 94 8.07 -4.85 -8.20
N PHE A 95 8.73 -4.57 -9.34
CA PHE A 95 8.04 -4.48 -10.61
C PHE A 95 8.92 -4.98 -11.76
N ARG A 96 8.25 -5.58 -12.74
CA ARG A 96 8.85 -5.97 -14.00
C ARG A 96 9.10 -4.73 -14.86
N ASN A 97 10.29 -4.61 -15.43
CA ASN A 97 10.56 -3.61 -16.46
C ASN A 97 9.95 -4.07 -17.79
N ILE A 98 8.99 -3.31 -18.29
CA ILE A 98 8.39 -3.57 -19.60
C ILE A 98 9.25 -2.85 -20.64
N HIS A 99 10.06 -3.60 -21.37
CA HIS A 99 10.88 -3.05 -22.45
C HIS A 99 10.11 -3.11 -23.77
N ARG A 100 9.76 -1.94 -24.31
CA ARG A 100 9.09 -1.81 -25.59
C ARG A 100 10.07 -1.98 -26.73
N LYS A 101 9.74 -2.82 -27.71
CA LYS A 101 10.49 -3.02 -28.95
C LYS A 101 9.74 -2.40 -30.14
N GLY A 102 9.85 -1.11 -30.40
CA GLY A 102 9.26 -0.49 -31.60
C GLY A 102 8.00 0.36 -31.37
N THR A 103 7.29 0.68 -32.43
CA THR A 103 6.03 1.45 -32.42
C THR A 103 4.82 0.54 -32.22
N ILE A 104 3.82 1.01 -31.49
CA ILE A 104 2.53 0.32 -31.37
C ILE A 104 1.76 0.52 -32.66
N GLU A 105 1.35 -0.57 -33.30
CA GLU A 105 0.43 -0.55 -34.42
C GLU A 105 -1.00 -0.44 -33.89
N ILE A 106 -1.70 0.61 -34.33
CA ILE A 106 -3.09 0.84 -33.93
C ILE A 106 -4.00 0.03 -34.83
N LYS A 107 -4.67 -0.95 -34.28
CA LYS A 107 -5.59 -1.78 -35.06
C LYS A 107 -6.95 -1.10 -35.27
N PRO A 108 -7.59 -1.32 -36.45
CA PRO A 108 -8.90 -0.73 -36.76
C PRO A 108 -10.00 -1.07 -35.75
N GLU A 109 -9.95 -2.24 -35.13
CA GLU A 109 -10.93 -2.71 -34.15
C GLU A 109 -10.89 -1.89 -32.85
N ALA A 110 -9.69 -1.44 -32.43
CA ALA A 110 -9.55 -0.53 -31.29
C ALA A 110 -10.17 0.84 -31.64
N VAL A 111 -9.90 1.35 -32.82
CA VAL A 111 -10.48 2.61 -33.33
C VAL A 111 -11.99 2.51 -33.38
N ALA A 112 -12.54 1.47 -34.00
CA ALA A 112 -13.98 1.28 -34.13
C ALA A 112 -14.70 1.21 -32.79
N TYR A 113 -14.11 0.48 -31.82
CA TYR A 113 -14.70 0.41 -30.49
C TYR A 113 -14.68 1.78 -29.79
N LEU A 114 -13.57 2.51 -29.83
CA LEU A 114 -13.45 3.81 -29.18
C LEU A 114 -14.31 4.87 -29.87
N GLU A 115 -14.47 4.82 -31.20
CA GLU A 115 -15.42 5.67 -31.94
C GLU A 115 -16.88 5.40 -31.51
N SER A 116 -17.24 4.15 -31.24
CA SER A 116 -18.55 3.83 -30.66
C SER A 116 -18.76 4.42 -29.25
N ARG A 117 -17.67 4.80 -28.58
CA ARG A 117 -17.66 5.50 -27.29
C ARG A 117 -17.49 7.01 -27.41
N GLY A 118 -17.54 7.55 -28.65
CA GLY A 118 -17.40 8.97 -28.92
C GLY A 118 -15.97 9.50 -28.90
N ILE A 119 -14.97 8.62 -28.99
CA ILE A 119 -13.54 8.94 -28.96
C ILE A 119 -12.96 8.76 -30.37
N SER A 120 -12.37 9.81 -30.92
CA SER A 120 -11.85 9.82 -32.31
C SER A 120 -10.59 8.97 -32.47
N GLN A 121 -10.34 8.56 -33.72
CA GLN A 121 -9.10 7.90 -34.14
C GLN A 121 -7.86 8.69 -33.70
N ALA A 122 -7.86 10.01 -33.80
CA ALA A 122 -6.73 10.86 -33.42
C ALA A 122 -6.38 10.75 -31.92
N VAL A 123 -7.37 10.63 -31.04
CA VAL A 123 -7.16 10.39 -29.62
C VAL A 123 -6.69 8.96 -29.38
N THR A 124 -7.25 7.98 -30.06
CA THR A 124 -6.84 6.56 -29.98
C THR A 124 -5.35 6.40 -30.33
N GLU A 125 -4.92 6.98 -31.44
CA GLU A 125 -3.51 6.97 -31.88
C GLU A 125 -2.59 7.70 -30.91
N ARG A 126 -3.00 8.87 -30.43
CA ARG A 126 -2.24 9.68 -29.48
C ARG A 126 -1.95 8.93 -28.17
N TYR A 127 -2.92 8.20 -27.65
CA TYR A 127 -2.78 7.38 -26.44
C TYR A 127 -2.27 5.96 -26.72
N GLN A 128 -1.98 5.63 -27.98
CA GLN A 128 -1.43 4.36 -28.44
C GLN A 128 -2.26 3.15 -28.01
N ILE A 129 -3.58 3.26 -28.11
CA ILE A 129 -4.50 2.18 -27.72
C ILE A 129 -4.71 1.26 -28.94
N THR A 130 -4.57 -0.03 -28.72
CA THR A 130 -4.74 -1.06 -29.76
C THR A 130 -5.52 -2.25 -29.22
N THR A 131 -5.68 -3.31 -30.01
CA THR A 131 -6.16 -4.60 -29.52
C THR A 131 -5.01 -5.59 -29.41
N GLN A 132 -5.20 -6.64 -28.61
CA GLN A 132 -4.22 -7.71 -28.44
C GLN A 132 -3.96 -8.42 -29.79
N LYS A 133 -2.75 -8.91 -30.03
CA LYS A 133 -2.31 -9.42 -31.35
C LYS A 133 -3.25 -10.49 -31.91
N GLU A 134 -3.71 -11.43 -31.09
CA GLU A 134 -4.53 -12.57 -31.50
C GLU A 134 -6.01 -12.44 -31.09
N HIS A 135 -6.37 -11.36 -30.37
CA HIS A 135 -7.68 -11.16 -29.79
C HIS A 135 -8.20 -9.74 -30.05
N ASP A 136 -8.86 -9.54 -31.17
CA ASP A 136 -9.36 -8.22 -31.59
C ASP A 136 -10.47 -7.67 -30.70
N ASN A 137 -11.05 -8.52 -29.83
CA ASN A 137 -12.04 -8.15 -28.83
C ASN A 137 -11.42 -7.73 -27.47
N ILE A 138 -10.08 -7.67 -27.36
CA ILE A 138 -9.39 -7.27 -26.13
C ILE A 138 -8.60 -5.97 -26.40
N LEU A 139 -9.07 -4.86 -25.85
CA LEU A 139 -8.34 -3.59 -25.86
C LEU A 139 -7.14 -3.62 -24.94
N VAL A 140 -6.07 -3.00 -25.39
CA VAL A 140 -4.81 -2.82 -24.66
C VAL A 140 -4.61 -1.34 -24.35
N PHE A 141 -4.54 -1.00 -23.08
CA PHE A 141 -4.24 0.34 -22.57
C PHE A 141 -2.82 0.37 -22.05
N PRO A 142 -1.85 0.96 -22.77
CA PRO A 142 -0.49 1.12 -22.29
C PRO A 142 -0.38 2.35 -21.37
N PHE A 143 0.26 2.18 -20.22
CA PHE A 143 0.48 3.26 -19.26
C PHE A 143 1.94 3.69 -19.31
N PHE A 144 2.16 4.87 -19.82
CA PHE A 144 3.47 5.49 -19.90
C PHE A 144 3.65 6.50 -18.75
N ASP A 145 4.83 6.51 -18.15
CA ASP A 145 5.19 7.58 -17.22
C ASP A 145 5.47 8.91 -17.94
N GLU A 146 5.76 9.96 -17.20
CA GLU A 146 6.04 11.30 -17.74
C GLU A 146 7.26 11.35 -18.70
N ASN A 147 8.13 10.35 -18.65
CA ASN A 147 9.29 10.19 -19.53
C ASN A 147 8.99 9.31 -20.76
N ASN A 148 7.72 8.97 -20.98
CA ASN A 148 7.25 8.09 -22.05
C ASN A 148 7.81 6.65 -21.96
N ILE A 149 8.08 6.16 -20.72
CA ILE A 149 8.50 4.79 -20.47
C ILE A 149 7.27 3.97 -20.08
N LEU A 150 7.05 2.84 -20.75
CA LEU A 150 5.95 1.92 -20.45
C LEU A 150 6.17 1.25 -19.10
N GLN A 151 5.25 1.46 -18.16
CA GLN A 151 5.33 0.98 -16.79
C GLN A 151 4.25 -0.05 -16.45
N PHE A 152 3.08 0.02 -17.13
CA PHE A 152 1.91 -0.79 -16.78
C PHE A 152 1.04 -1.02 -18.02
N VAL A 153 0.35 -2.15 -18.09
CA VAL A 153 -0.58 -2.49 -19.16
C VAL A 153 -1.88 -3.00 -18.58
N LYS A 154 -2.99 -2.48 -19.06
CA LYS A 154 -4.33 -2.93 -18.69
C LYS A 154 -5.09 -3.40 -19.92
N TYR A 155 -5.85 -4.46 -19.74
CA TYR A 155 -6.67 -5.09 -20.78
C TYR A 155 -8.14 -4.91 -20.47
N ARG A 156 -8.96 -4.79 -21.53
CA ARG A 156 -10.41 -4.70 -21.41
C ARG A 156 -11.09 -5.48 -22.51
N LYS A 157 -11.96 -6.39 -22.13
CA LYS A 157 -12.79 -7.12 -23.08
C LYS A 157 -13.93 -6.23 -23.59
N THR A 158 -14.07 -6.09 -24.93
CA THR A 158 -15.06 -5.21 -25.58
C THR A 158 -16.45 -5.84 -25.65
N ASP A 159 -16.51 -7.17 -25.72
CA ASP A 159 -17.70 -8.01 -25.81
C ASP A 159 -18.02 -8.76 -24.52
N PHE A 160 -17.66 -8.18 -23.37
CA PHE A 160 -17.82 -8.78 -22.05
C PHE A 160 -19.27 -9.19 -21.77
N ASP A 161 -19.47 -10.49 -21.49
CA ASP A 161 -20.73 -11.08 -21.06
C ASP A 161 -20.61 -11.57 -19.62
N LYS A 162 -21.29 -10.91 -18.67
CA LYS A 162 -21.26 -11.24 -17.26
C LYS A 162 -21.65 -12.70 -16.93
N ALA A 163 -22.40 -13.36 -17.82
CA ALA A 163 -22.81 -14.74 -17.66
C ALA A 163 -21.73 -15.75 -18.07
N LYS A 164 -20.78 -15.35 -18.91
CA LYS A 164 -19.77 -16.23 -19.51
C LYS A 164 -18.35 -15.88 -19.09
N ASP A 165 -18.09 -14.60 -18.78
CA ASP A 165 -16.75 -14.08 -18.55
C ASP A 165 -16.52 -13.84 -17.06
N LYS A 166 -15.37 -14.25 -16.56
CA LYS A 166 -14.97 -14.04 -15.17
C LYS A 166 -14.63 -12.59 -14.87
N SER A 167 -13.97 -11.89 -15.79
CA SER A 167 -13.54 -10.50 -15.61
C SER A 167 -13.70 -9.67 -16.90
N LYS A 168 -14.11 -8.43 -16.74
CA LYS A 168 -14.20 -7.45 -17.82
C LYS A 168 -12.85 -6.80 -18.11
N GLU A 169 -12.03 -6.63 -17.07
CA GLU A 169 -10.76 -5.93 -17.09
C GLU A 169 -9.74 -6.66 -16.24
N TRP A 170 -8.50 -6.68 -16.68
CA TRP A 170 -7.36 -7.21 -15.92
C TRP A 170 -6.09 -6.43 -16.26
N CYS A 171 -5.04 -6.64 -15.49
CA CYS A 171 -3.78 -5.94 -15.63
C CYS A 171 -2.64 -6.94 -15.79
N GLU A 172 -1.57 -6.50 -16.43
CA GLU A 172 -0.31 -7.26 -16.47
C GLU A 172 0.26 -7.42 -15.06
N ALA A 173 0.70 -8.64 -14.73
CA ALA A 173 1.23 -8.95 -13.40
C ALA A 173 2.60 -8.30 -13.17
N ASN A 174 2.90 -7.98 -11.91
CA ASN A 174 4.19 -7.44 -11.47
C ASN A 174 4.64 -6.16 -12.17
N CYS A 175 3.72 -5.36 -12.68
CA CYS A 175 3.98 -4.06 -13.30
C CYS A 175 3.78 -2.93 -12.30
N LYS A 176 4.54 -1.83 -12.46
CA LYS A 176 4.43 -0.66 -11.59
C LYS A 176 3.11 0.06 -11.84
N PRO A 177 2.19 0.10 -10.86
CA PRO A 177 0.91 0.77 -11.06
C PRO A 177 1.12 2.28 -11.10
N ILE A 178 0.83 2.89 -12.24
CA ILE A 178 0.87 4.35 -12.44
C ILE A 178 -0.44 4.83 -13.06
N LEU A 179 -0.63 6.14 -13.15
CA LEU A 179 -1.80 6.73 -13.80
C LEU A 179 -1.71 6.57 -15.33
N PHE A 180 -2.84 6.28 -15.96
CA PHE A 180 -2.96 6.29 -17.41
C PHE A 180 -2.94 7.72 -17.94
N GLY A 181 -2.18 7.98 -19.03
CA GLY A 181 -2.14 9.28 -19.68
C GLY A 181 -1.11 10.28 -19.11
N MET A 182 -0.25 9.88 -18.16
CA MET A 182 0.77 10.77 -17.57
C MET A 182 1.67 11.43 -18.62
N ASN A 183 2.08 10.68 -19.65
CA ASN A 183 2.94 11.17 -20.74
C ASN A 183 2.26 12.20 -21.66
N GLN A 184 0.95 12.39 -21.54
CA GLN A 184 0.18 13.38 -22.32
C GLN A 184 0.00 14.71 -21.57
N CYS A 185 0.40 14.77 -20.31
CA CYS A 185 0.16 15.89 -19.43
C CYS A 185 1.32 16.89 -19.45
N ASP A 186 0.97 18.18 -19.39
CA ASP A 186 1.90 19.28 -19.20
C ASP A 186 1.64 19.96 -17.84
N PRO A 187 2.52 19.80 -16.84
CA PRO A 187 2.38 20.45 -15.54
C PRO A 187 2.30 21.99 -15.61
N ALA A 188 2.86 22.61 -16.66
CA ALA A 188 2.80 24.07 -16.81
C ALA A 188 1.36 24.61 -16.88
N ASN A 189 0.38 23.78 -17.26
CA ASN A 189 -1.04 24.15 -17.24
C ASN A 189 -1.65 24.20 -15.83
N GLY A 190 -0.93 23.78 -14.80
CA GLY A 190 -1.32 23.87 -13.39
C GLY A 190 -2.52 23.02 -12.95
N THR A 191 -3.32 22.49 -13.87
CA THR A 191 -4.53 21.71 -13.56
C THR A 191 -4.48 20.33 -14.19
N LEU A 192 -4.79 19.30 -13.38
CA LEU A 192 -4.91 17.90 -13.80
C LEU A 192 -6.32 17.38 -13.53
N ILE A 193 -6.90 16.66 -14.47
CA ILE A 193 -8.20 15.99 -14.33
C ILE A 193 -7.94 14.51 -14.03
N LEU A 194 -8.52 14.01 -12.94
CA LEU A 194 -8.46 12.60 -12.53
C LEU A 194 -9.81 11.94 -12.75
N THR A 195 -9.82 10.83 -13.46
CA THR A 195 -10.99 9.98 -13.70
C THR A 195 -10.75 8.56 -13.15
N GLU A 196 -11.81 7.77 -13.02
CA GLU A 196 -11.69 6.37 -12.60
C GLU A 196 -11.36 5.44 -13.76
N GLY A 197 -12.04 5.60 -14.88
CA GLY A 197 -11.87 4.78 -16.08
C GLY A 197 -10.94 5.39 -17.13
N GLN A 198 -10.25 4.54 -17.91
CA GLN A 198 -9.40 4.99 -19.01
C GLN A 198 -10.23 5.68 -20.09
N ILE A 199 -11.43 5.15 -20.36
CA ILE A 199 -12.35 5.73 -21.37
C ILE A 199 -12.82 7.12 -20.94
N ASP A 200 -12.96 7.38 -19.63
CA ASP A 200 -13.33 8.68 -19.09
C ASP A 200 -12.22 9.72 -19.31
N SER A 201 -10.96 9.35 -19.04
CA SER A 201 -9.84 10.25 -19.33
C SER A 201 -9.68 10.53 -20.83
N LEU A 202 -9.93 9.53 -21.68
CA LEU A 202 -9.98 9.73 -23.14
C LEU A 202 -11.13 10.65 -23.55
N SER A 203 -12.27 10.59 -22.86
CA SER A 203 -13.41 11.49 -23.12
C SER A 203 -13.09 12.94 -22.79
N VAL A 204 -12.33 13.16 -21.72
CA VAL A 204 -11.79 14.48 -21.38
C VAL A 204 -10.78 14.96 -22.43
N ALA A 205 -9.90 14.05 -22.89
CA ALA A 205 -8.94 14.34 -23.97
C ALA A 205 -9.65 14.65 -25.31
N GLU A 206 -10.72 13.92 -25.63
CA GLU A 206 -11.55 14.16 -26.82
C GLU A 206 -12.24 15.53 -26.78
N ALA A 207 -12.56 16.02 -25.56
CA ALA A 207 -13.04 17.39 -25.35
C ALA A 207 -11.96 18.46 -25.50
N GLY A 208 -10.70 18.08 -25.77
CA GLY A 208 -9.58 19.00 -26.02
C GLY A 208 -8.75 19.34 -24.77
N ILE A 209 -8.93 18.62 -23.66
CA ILE A 209 -8.18 18.81 -22.42
C ILE A 209 -7.14 17.69 -22.30
N SER A 210 -5.86 18.02 -22.54
CA SER A 210 -4.77 17.04 -22.54
C SER A 210 -4.37 16.54 -21.15
N ASN A 211 -4.52 17.39 -20.12
CA ASN A 211 -4.17 17.03 -18.73
C ASN A 211 -5.26 16.16 -18.10
N ALA A 212 -5.48 14.97 -18.64
CA ALA A 212 -6.44 14.01 -18.17
C ALA A 212 -5.77 12.66 -17.94
N VAL A 213 -5.93 12.13 -16.73
CA VAL A 213 -5.38 10.83 -16.31
C VAL A 213 -6.47 9.98 -15.66
N SER A 214 -6.28 8.67 -15.68
CA SER A 214 -7.16 7.77 -14.91
C SER A 214 -6.37 6.84 -14.00
N VAL A 215 -7.05 6.36 -12.94
CA VAL A 215 -6.45 5.41 -12.02
C VAL A 215 -6.28 4.02 -12.65
N PRO A 216 -5.25 3.24 -12.29
CA PRO A 216 -4.99 1.94 -12.93
C PRO A 216 -6.00 0.87 -12.53
N THR A 217 -6.47 0.85 -11.28
CA THR A 217 -7.18 -0.29 -10.66
C THR A 217 -8.52 0.08 -10.03
N GLY A 218 -9.24 1.07 -10.59
CA GLY A 218 -10.56 1.51 -10.09
C GLY A 218 -10.51 2.21 -8.72
N ALA A 219 -11.69 2.59 -8.22
CA ALA A 219 -11.85 3.51 -7.09
C ALA A 219 -11.37 2.98 -5.72
N LYS A 220 -11.15 1.69 -5.55
CA LYS A 220 -10.80 1.09 -4.25
C LYS A 220 -9.32 0.71 -4.09
N GLY A 221 -8.52 0.82 -5.15
CA GLY A 221 -7.11 0.46 -5.12
C GLY A 221 -6.21 1.69 -5.23
N PHE A 222 -5.59 2.15 -4.13
CA PHE A 222 -4.74 3.35 -4.11
C PHE A 222 -3.25 3.05 -3.97
N THR A 223 -2.83 1.83 -4.23
CA THR A 223 -1.42 1.40 -4.22
C THR A 223 -0.55 2.11 -5.24
N TRP A 224 -1.16 2.77 -6.23
CA TRP A 224 -0.48 3.57 -7.26
C TRP A 224 -0.02 4.96 -6.75
N VAL A 225 -0.61 5.49 -5.69
CA VAL A 225 -0.37 6.86 -5.21
C VAL A 225 1.09 7.12 -4.87
N PRO A 226 1.82 6.24 -4.13
CA PRO A 226 3.24 6.46 -3.85
C PRO A 226 4.09 6.64 -5.11
N TYR A 227 3.75 5.93 -6.19
CA TYR A 227 4.50 5.95 -7.44
C TYR A 227 4.16 7.16 -8.34
N CYS A 228 3.06 7.84 -8.06
CA CYS A 228 2.59 9.01 -8.81
C CYS A 228 2.63 10.29 -7.96
N TRP A 229 3.12 10.23 -6.73
CA TRP A 229 3.10 11.36 -5.81
C TRP A 229 3.81 12.59 -6.35
N ASP A 230 5.04 12.42 -6.83
CA ASP A 230 5.85 13.51 -7.39
C ASP A 230 5.20 14.13 -8.63
N PHE A 231 4.60 13.28 -9.49
CA PHE A 231 3.86 13.74 -10.66
C PHE A 231 2.64 14.59 -10.26
N LEU A 232 1.81 14.08 -9.35
CA LEU A 232 0.61 14.79 -8.87
C LEU A 232 0.97 16.10 -8.14
N SER A 233 2.12 16.12 -7.46
CA SER A 233 2.60 17.29 -6.71
C SER A 233 2.96 18.46 -7.62
N LYS A 234 3.26 18.22 -8.89
CA LYS A 234 3.58 19.25 -9.89
C LYS A 234 2.40 20.14 -10.29
N PHE A 235 1.15 19.71 -10.00
CA PHE A 235 -0.05 20.45 -10.37
C PHE A 235 -0.58 21.24 -9.17
N ASP A 236 -1.10 22.44 -9.43
CA ASP A 236 -1.70 23.32 -8.44
C ASP A 236 -3.13 22.89 -8.08
N THR A 237 -3.85 22.33 -9.05
CA THR A 237 -5.24 21.91 -8.91
C THR A 237 -5.43 20.50 -9.49
N LEU A 238 -6.06 19.64 -8.69
CA LEU A 238 -6.50 18.31 -9.09
C LEU A 238 -8.04 18.30 -9.16
N ILE A 239 -8.62 18.13 -10.35
CA ILE A 239 -10.07 18.04 -10.51
C ILE A 239 -10.47 16.58 -10.63
N VAL A 240 -11.22 16.09 -9.66
CA VAL A 240 -11.78 14.74 -9.69
C VAL A 240 -13.05 14.74 -10.52
N PHE A 241 -13.05 13.92 -11.60
CA PHE A 241 -14.19 13.61 -12.45
C PHE A 241 -14.40 12.09 -12.39
N GLY A 242 -14.76 11.59 -11.21
CA GLY A 242 -14.96 10.16 -10.95
C GLY A 242 -16.38 9.69 -11.27
N ASP A 243 -16.63 8.40 -11.06
CA ASP A 243 -17.95 7.82 -11.23
C ASP A 243 -18.91 8.35 -10.15
N HIS A 244 -20.05 8.87 -10.58
CA HIS A 244 -21.08 9.40 -9.69
C HIS A 244 -22.14 8.32 -9.42
N GLU A 245 -21.89 7.47 -8.42
CA GLU A 245 -22.81 6.44 -7.97
C GLU A 245 -23.40 6.79 -6.59
N HIS A 246 -24.74 6.78 -6.45
CA HIS A 246 -25.44 6.99 -5.19
C HIS A 246 -25.05 8.28 -4.43
N ASP A 247 -24.86 9.38 -5.15
CA ASP A 247 -24.40 10.68 -4.62
C ASP A 247 -23.00 10.65 -3.98
N MET A 248 -22.19 9.61 -4.24
CA MET A 248 -20.84 9.49 -3.73
C MET A 248 -19.83 9.27 -4.85
N ILE A 249 -18.75 10.05 -4.83
CA ILE A 249 -17.60 9.90 -5.72
C ILE A 249 -16.46 9.33 -4.88
N THR A 250 -16.25 8.01 -4.94
CA THR A 250 -15.24 7.31 -4.12
C THR A 250 -13.83 7.86 -4.32
N LEU A 251 -13.46 8.13 -5.58
CA LEU A 251 -12.15 8.70 -5.90
C LEU A 251 -11.96 10.08 -5.25
N LEU A 252 -13.02 10.89 -5.18
CA LEU A 252 -12.97 12.21 -4.54
C LEU A 252 -12.60 12.13 -3.07
N ASP A 253 -13.21 11.20 -2.33
CA ASP A 253 -12.98 11.07 -0.90
C ASP A 253 -11.51 10.72 -0.60
N GLU A 254 -10.93 9.84 -1.38
CA GLU A 254 -9.52 9.49 -1.23
C GLU A 254 -8.58 10.64 -1.64
N MET A 255 -8.84 11.27 -2.78
CA MET A 255 -8.00 12.39 -3.25
C MET A 255 -8.08 13.58 -2.29
N ARG A 256 -9.26 13.89 -1.75
CA ARG A 256 -9.44 14.93 -0.74
C ARG A 256 -8.58 14.69 0.51
N ASN A 257 -8.54 13.44 0.99
CA ASN A 257 -7.79 13.08 2.18
C ASN A 257 -6.27 13.16 1.98
N ARG A 258 -5.79 12.91 0.76
CA ARG A 258 -4.36 12.87 0.43
C ARG A 258 -3.80 14.21 -0.04
N PHE A 259 -4.54 14.95 -0.87
CA PHE A 259 -4.11 16.21 -1.51
C PHE A 259 -4.92 17.40 -1.01
N HIS A 260 -4.88 17.61 0.30
CA HIS A 260 -5.68 18.64 0.96
C HIS A 260 -5.40 20.04 0.41
N GLY A 261 -6.47 20.78 0.06
CA GLY A 261 -6.39 22.14 -0.46
C GLY A 261 -6.18 22.26 -1.98
N LYS A 262 -5.73 21.20 -2.65
CA LYS A 262 -5.53 21.19 -4.12
C LYS A 262 -6.72 20.60 -4.89
N VAL A 263 -7.63 19.88 -4.21
CA VAL A 263 -8.67 19.09 -4.84
C VAL A 263 -9.94 19.90 -5.08
N LYS A 264 -10.39 19.86 -6.32
CA LYS A 264 -11.74 20.26 -6.75
C LYS A 264 -12.48 19.03 -7.28
N HIS A 265 -13.78 19.14 -7.44
CA HIS A 265 -14.57 18.09 -8.07
C HIS A 265 -15.63 18.66 -8.99
N VAL A 266 -16.02 17.88 -9.99
CA VAL A 266 -17.17 18.17 -10.82
C VAL A 266 -18.43 18.12 -9.95
N ARG A 267 -19.30 19.11 -10.10
CA ARG A 267 -20.53 19.20 -9.29
C ARG A 267 -21.52 18.11 -9.69
N PRO A 268 -22.27 17.53 -8.75
CA PRO A 268 -23.28 16.52 -9.05
C PRO A 268 -24.27 16.94 -10.16
N GLU A 269 -24.72 18.20 -10.16
CA GLU A 269 -25.63 18.71 -11.17
C GLU A 269 -25.03 18.80 -12.59
N ASP A 270 -23.71 18.87 -12.74
CA ASP A 270 -23.05 18.95 -14.03
C ASP A 270 -22.83 17.56 -14.69
N TYR A 271 -23.06 16.46 -13.94
CA TYR A 271 -23.18 15.11 -14.52
C TYR A 271 -24.52 14.92 -15.24
N LYS A 272 -25.51 15.76 -14.95
CA LYS A 272 -26.88 15.62 -15.46
C LYS A 272 -27.44 14.23 -15.09
N ASP A 273 -27.88 13.45 -16.11
CA ASP A 273 -28.35 12.06 -15.97
C ASP A 273 -27.28 11.01 -16.30
N CYS A 274 -25.99 11.41 -16.23
CA CYS A 274 -24.83 10.57 -16.55
C CYS A 274 -24.08 10.19 -15.28
N LYS A 275 -23.44 9.02 -15.29
CA LYS A 275 -22.64 8.56 -14.15
C LYS A 275 -21.16 8.92 -14.27
N ASP A 276 -20.64 9.07 -15.50
CA ASP A 276 -19.22 9.28 -15.78
C ASP A 276 -19.00 10.27 -16.93
N ALA A 277 -17.73 10.61 -17.18
CA ALA A 277 -17.35 11.56 -18.21
C ALA A 277 -17.64 11.04 -19.63
N ASN A 278 -17.59 9.73 -19.86
CA ASN A 278 -17.87 9.16 -21.16
C ASN A 278 -19.35 9.20 -21.50
N GLU A 279 -20.23 8.89 -20.57
CA GLU A 279 -21.68 9.06 -20.78
C GLU A 279 -22.04 10.51 -21.06
N LEU A 280 -21.40 11.46 -20.34
CA LEU A 280 -21.62 12.89 -20.56
C LEU A 280 -21.16 13.32 -21.97
N LEU A 281 -19.99 12.82 -22.43
CA LEU A 281 -19.52 13.06 -23.78
C LEU A 281 -20.49 12.53 -24.84
N GLN A 282 -20.92 11.28 -24.69
CA GLN A 282 -21.78 10.61 -25.65
C GLN A 282 -23.17 11.26 -25.77
N LYS A 283 -23.78 11.65 -24.64
CA LYS A 283 -25.13 12.22 -24.61
C LYS A 283 -25.17 13.72 -24.91
N TYR A 284 -24.18 14.47 -24.43
CA TYR A 284 -24.23 15.94 -24.43
C TYR A 284 -23.05 16.61 -25.13
N GLY A 285 -22.10 15.82 -25.64
CA GLY A 285 -20.98 16.31 -26.47
C GLY A 285 -19.85 16.95 -25.66
N LYS A 286 -18.80 17.36 -26.41
CA LYS A 286 -17.55 17.90 -25.86
C LYS A 286 -17.75 19.12 -24.96
N GLN A 287 -18.67 20.01 -25.33
CA GLN A 287 -18.90 21.26 -24.59
C GLN A 287 -19.41 20.99 -23.17
N ALA A 288 -20.25 19.95 -22.98
CA ALA A 288 -20.75 19.58 -21.65
C ALA A 288 -19.61 19.10 -20.73
N VAL A 289 -18.66 18.33 -21.25
CA VAL A 289 -17.47 17.88 -20.51
C VAL A 289 -16.60 19.08 -20.10
N ILE A 290 -16.35 20.01 -21.03
CA ILE A 290 -15.59 21.23 -20.76
C ILE A 290 -16.28 22.08 -19.69
N ASP A 291 -17.58 22.26 -19.78
CA ASP A 291 -18.35 23.08 -18.85
C ASP A 291 -18.38 22.46 -17.45
N ALA A 292 -18.51 21.14 -17.35
CA ALA A 292 -18.45 20.41 -16.08
C ALA A 292 -17.09 20.62 -15.37
N ILE A 293 -15.99 20.53 -16.14
CA ILE A 293 -14.63 20.75 -15.61
C ILE A 293 -14.43 22.22 -15.21
N ARG A 294 -14.87 23.18 -16.03
CA ARG A 294 -14.73 24.63 -15.73
C ARG A 294 -15.52 25.04 -14.50
N LYS A 295 -16.66 24.42 -14.24
CA LYS A 295 -17.53 24.67 -13.09
C LYS A 295 -17.13 23.89 -11.84
N ALA A 296 -16.05 23.10 -11.90
CA ALA A 296 -15.57 22.33 -10.76
C ALA A 296 -15.32 23.22 -9.53
N ILE A 297 -15.85 22.80 -8.41
CA ILE A 297 -15.79 23.55 -7.15
C ILE A 297 -14.76 22.97 -6.19
N PRO A 298 -14.11 23.82 -5.36
CA PRO A 298 -13.32 23.35 -4.25
C PRO A 298 -14.15 22.50 -3.30
N VAL A 299 -13.54 21.50 -2.71
CA VAL A 299 -14.18 20.78 -1.62
C VAL A 299 -14.50 21.76 -0.50
N GLN A 300 -15.77 21.93 -0.16
CA GLN A 300 -16.22 22.88 0.85
C GLN A 300 -15.51 22.64 2.19
N ASN A 301 -15.31 23.72 2.98
CA ASN A 301 -14.70 23.57 4.30
C ASN A 301 -15.52 22.59 5.16
N PRO A 302 -14.97 21.40 5.45
CA PRO A 302 -15.72 20.36 6.17
C PRO A 302 -16.02 20.74 7.63
N LYS A 303 -15.43 21.85 8.11
CA LYS A 303 -15.63 22.32 9.50
C LYS A 303 -16.97 23.03 9.72
N ILE A 304 -17.65 23.44 8.63
CA ILE A 304 -18.92 24.18 8.74
C ILE A 304 -19.99 23.39 7.99
N LYS A 305 -20.90 22.79 8.75
CA LYS A 305 -22.07 22.09 8.22
C LYS A 305 -23.32 22.59 8.93
N ARG A 306 -24.43 22.68 8.21
CA ARG A 306 -25.73 22.88 8.85
C ARG A 306 -26.09 21.61 9.60
N MET A 307 -26.58 21.73 10.83
CA MET A 307 -26.99 20.56 11.62
C MET A 307 -28.06 19.72 10.87
N ALA A 308 -28.95 20.39 10.15
CA ALA A 308 -30.02 19.75 9.36
C ALA A 308 -29.50 18.92 8.19
N ASP A 309 -28.29 19.27 7.64
CA ASP A 309 -27.66 18.56 6.52
C ASP A 309 -26.82 17.35 6.99
N ILE A 310 -26.66 17.19 8.31
CA ILE A 310 -25.94 16.05 8.86
C ILE A 310 -26.82 14.81 8.75
N LYS A 311 -26.47 13.91 7.85
CA LYS A 311 -27.15 12.62 7.71
C LYS A 311 -27.06 11.85 9.03
N ARG A 312 -28.18 11.33 9.49
CA ARG A 312 -28.18 10.40 10.61
C ARG A 312 -27.41 9.15 10.22
N VAL A 313 -26.44 8.80 11.01
CA VAL A 313 -25.62 7.60 10.78
C VAL A 313 -26.20 6.47 11.62
N ASP A 314 -26.47 5.36 10.96
CA ASP A 314 -26.74 4.10 11.63
C ASP A 314 -25.39 3.50 12.05
N LEU A 315 -25.12 3.48 13.35
CA LEU A 315 -23.86 2.97 13.91
C LEU A 315 -23.59 1.53 13.50
N SER A 316 -24.63 0.73 13.22
CA SER A 316 -24.49 -0.66 12.79
C SER A 316 -23.90 -0.78 11.35
N LYS A 317 -23.99 0.29 10.58
CA LYS A 317 -23.51 0.37 9.19
C LYS A 317 -22.20 1.17 9.07
N MET A 318 -21.71 1.74 10.17
CA MET A 318 -20.44 2.44 10.16
C MET A 318 -19.30 1.46 9.90
N GLU A 319 -18.39 1.87 9.03
CA GLU A 319 -17.18 1.13 8.74
C GLU A 319 -16.29 1.04 9.99
N HIS A 320 -15.91 -0.18 10.34
CA HIS A 320 -15.12 -0.47 11.54
C HIS A 320 -14.29 -1.74 11.36
N ILE A 321 -13.29 -1.90 12.18
CA ILE A 321 -12.47 -3.11 12.24
C ILE A 321 -12.90 -3.93 13.46
N LYS A 322 -13.24 -5.19 13.23
CA LYS A 322 -13.48 -6.16 14.31
C LYS A 322 -12.18 -6.69 14.85
N THR A 323 -12.11 -6.84 16.17
CA THR A 323 -10.88 -7.20 16.87
C THR A 323 -10.69 -8.70 17.05
N SER A 324 -11.61 -9.53 16.58
CA SER A 324 -11.64 -10.99 16.86
C SER A 324 -11.67 -11.35 18.36
N ILE A 325 -11.79 -10.36 19.25
CA ILE A 325 -12.11 -10.53 20.67
C ILE A 325 -13.59 -10.19 20.82
N GLY A 326 -14.44 -11.21 20.86
CA GLY A 326 -15.90 -11.06 20.77
C GLY A 326 -16.48 -10.19 21.89
N GLN A 327 -15.97 -10.32 23.12
CA GLN A 327 -16.41 -9.49 24.25
C GLN A 327 -15.98 -8.02 24.08
N LEU A 328 -14.79 -7.76 23.53
CA LEU A 328 -14.35 -6.39 23.21
C LEU A 328 -15.26 -5.81 22.12
N ASP A 329 -15.45 -6.55 21.03
CA ASP A 329 -16.31 -6.11 19.91
C ASP A 329 -17.77 -5.86 20.36
N SER A 330 -18.30 -6.69 21.28
CA SER A 330 -19.64 -6.51 21.86
C SER A 330 -19.75 -5.26 22.73
N ALA A 331 -18.67 -4.86 23.40
CA ALA A 331 -18.66 -3.66 24.24
C ALA A 331 -18.42 -2.39 23.43
N VAL A 332 -17.38 -2.39 22.55
CA VAL A 332 -16.98 -1.17 21.81
C VAL A 332 -17.60 -1.06 20.41
N GLY A 333 -18.15 -2.14 19.87
CA GLY A 333 -18.73 -2.20 18.53
C GLY A 333 -17.70 -2.50 17.43
N GLY A 334 -16.44 -2.74 17.79
CA GLY A 334 -15.26 -2.71 16.92
C GLY A 334 -14.56 -1.35 16.98
N PHE A 335 -13.46 -1.21 16.25
CA PHE A 335 -12.73 0.06 16.15
C PHE A 335 -13.19 0.84 14.92
N PHE A 336 -13.80 2.00 15.16
CA PHE A 336 -14.35 2.84 14.12
C PHE A 336 -13.30 3.81 13.56
N PHE A 337 -13.37 4.09 12.28
CA PHE A 337 -12.51 5.10 11.67
C PHE A 337 -12.77 6.49 12.28
N GLY A 338 -11.70 7.21 12.54
CA GLY A 338 -11.72 8.49 13.25
C GLY A 338 -11.47 8.38 14.75
N GLN A 339 -11.19 7.19 15.29
CA GLN A 339 -10.93 6.98 16.71
C GLN A 339 -9.44 6.98 17.05
N LEU A 340 -9.12 7.60 18.19
CA LEU A 340 -7.86 7.43 18.90
C LEU A 340 -8.09 6.45 20.06
N ILE A 341 -7.38 5.34 20.03
CA ILE A 341 -7.44 4.25 21.00
C ILE A 341 -6.18 4.29 21.85
N LEU A 342 -6.32 4.35 23.15
CA LEU A 342 -5.21 4.28 24.09
C LEU A 342 -5.12 2.87 24.66
N LEU A 343 -3.94 2.25 24.55
CA LEU A 343 -3.61 0.98 25.17
C LEU A 343 -2.58 1.21 26.27
N THR A 344 -2.93 0.88 27.50
CA THR A 344 -2.04 1.02 28.67
C THR A 344 -1.90 -0.29 29.44
N GLY A 345 -0.93 -0.37 30.35
CA GLY A 345 -0.60 -1.53 31.19
C GLY A 345 0.85 -1.48 31.65
N GLU A 346 1.24 -2.37 32.57
CA GLU A 346 2.59 -2.40 33.11
C GLU A 346 3.65 -2.77 32.06
N ARG A 347 4.91 -2.49 32.34
CA ARG A 347 6.02 -2.92 31.47
C ARG A 347 6.08 -4.45 31.42
N GLY A 348 6.27 -5.00 30.22
CA GLY A 348 6.33 -6.45 30.02
C GLY A 348 4.97 -7.16 29.92
N ASP A 349 3.83 -6.47 30.03
CA ASP A 349 2.51 -7.09 29.91
C ASP A 349 2.17 -7.58 28.48
N GLY A 350 2.89 -7.10 27.45
CA GLY A 350 2.68 -7.48 26.06
C GLY A 350 1.78 -6.52 25.28
N LYS A 351 1.75 -5.24 25.67
CA LYS A 351 1.00 -4.18 24.98
C LYS A 351 1.37 -4.05 23.50
N SER A 352 2.68 -4.04 23.20
CA SER A 352 3.21 -3.97 21.84
C SER A 352 2.71 -5.14 20.98
N THR A 353 2.64 -6.34 21.57
CA THR A 353 2.12 -7.56 20.92
C THR A 353 0.62 -7.42 20.59
N LEU A 354 -0.17 -6.92 21.55
CA LEU A 354 -1.61 -6.70 21.32
C LEU A 354 -1.86 -5.58 20.30
N ALA A 355 -1.10 -4.50 20.38
CA ALA A 355 -1.20 -3.40 19.42
C ALA A 355 -0.79 -3.84 17.99
N SER A 356 0.27 -4.66 17.87
CA SER A 356 0.65 -5.28 16.61
C SER A 356 -0.51 -6.11 16.04
N GLN A 357 -1.17 -6.91 16.87
CA GLN A 357 -2.34 -7.70 16.46
C GLN A 357 -3.51 -6.82 16.00
N PHE A 358 -3.72 -5.64 16.59
CA PHE A 358 -4.72 -4.69 16.10
C PHE A 358 -4.41 -4.23 14.66
N GLY A 359 -3.13 -4.02 14.35
CA GLY A 359 -2.70 -3.76 12.98
C GLY A 359 -2.95 -4.94 12.04
N VAL A 360 -2.67 -6.18 12.48
CA VAL A 360 -2.97 -7.39 11.69
C VAL A 360 -4.47 -7.52 11.40
N TRP A 361 -5.35 -7.14 12.32
CA TRP A 361 -6.79 -7.11 12.06
C TRP A 361 -7.18 -6.02 11.05
N GLY A 362 -6.50 -4.88 11.08
CA GLY A 362 -6.64 -3.85 10.05
C GLY A 362 -6.24 -4.36 8.67
N LEU A 363 -5.11 -5.05 8.59
CA LEU A 363 -4.62 -5.69 7.37
C LEU A 363 -5.59 -6.77 6.85
N ARG A 364 -6.11 -7.62 7.74
CA ARG A 364 -7.13 -8.63 7.43
C ARG A 364 -8.40 -8.00 6.84
N ALA A 365 -8.78 -6.83 7.35
CA ALA A 365 -9.91 -6.06 6.84
C ALA A 365 -9.61 -5.35 5.51
N GLY A 366 -8.38 -5.45 4.99
CA GLY A 366 -7.97 -4.91 3.69
C GLY A 366 -7.36 -3.51 3.74
N TYR A 367 -7.06 -2.97 4.93
CA TYR A 367 -6.52 -1.62 5.09
C TYR A 367 -5.01 -1.60 5.19
N GLY A 368 -4.40 -0.50 4.73
CA GLY A 368 -2.98 -0.21 4.95
C GLY A 368 -2.69 0.09 6.42
N VAL A 369 -1.55 -0.40 6.91
CA VAL A 369 -1.13 -0.30 8.31
C VAL A 369 0.24 0.36 8.40
N PHE A 370 0.42 1.25 9.35
CA PHE A 370 1.70 1.87 9.64
C PHE A 370 2.09 1.62 11.11
N TYR A 371 3.35 1.27 11.33
CA TYR A 371 3.93 1.06 12.65
C TYR A 371 5.02 2.08 12.94
N TYR A 372 4.92 2.76 14.08
CA TYR A 372 6.02 3.40 14.76
C TYR A 372 6.35 2.59 16.02
N SER A 373 7.58 2.12 16.14
CA SER A 373 8.08 1.48 17.37
C SER A 373 9.37 2.17 17.79
N GLY A 374 9.33 2.85 18.94
CA GLY A 374 10.51 3.44 19.55
C GLY A 374 11.26 2.51 20.52
N GLU A 375 10.73 1.31 20.77
CA GLU A 375 11.34 0.33 21.69
C GLU A 375 11.89 -0.91 20.99
N LEU A 376 11.23 -1.38 19.93
CA LEU A 376 11.63 -2.58 19.21
C LEU A 376 12.41 -2.22 17.93
N PRO A 377 13.58 -2.83 17.73
CA PRO A 377 14.24 -2.79 16.42
C PRO A 377 13.36 -3.37 15.33
N ASP A 378 13.48 -2.85 14.10
CA ASP A 378 12.62 -3.17 12.96
C ASP A 378 12.55 -4.66 12.66
N HIS A 379 13.69 -5.39 12.77
CA HIS A 379 13.74 -6.83 12.53
C HIS A 379 12.97 -7.64 13.57
N LEU A 380 12.93 -7.20 14.83
CA LEU A 380 12.14 -7.87 15.88
C LEU A 380 10.65 -7.53 15.74
N LEU A 381 10.33 -6.29 15.41
CA LEU A 381 8.96 -5.89 15.12
C LEU A 381 8.41 -6.71 13.94
N ARG A 382 9.23 -6.87 12.89
CA ARG A 382 8.88 -7.70 11.73
C ARG A 382 8.68 -9.17 12.12
N ASP A 383 9.60 -9.78 12.87
CA ASP A 383 9.45 -11.17 13.31
C ASP A 383 8.13 -11.40 14.07
N TRP A 384 7.80 -10.50 15.00
CA TRP A 384 6.56 -10.61 15.76
C TRP A 384 5.33 -10.46 14.88
N PHE A 385 5.34 -9.48 13.99
CA PHE A 385 4.27 -9.24 13.04
C PHE A 385 4.09 -10.42 12.08
N ASP A 386 5.18 -10.92 11.50
CA ASP A 386 5.15 -12.05 10.58
C ASP A 386 4.58 -13.31 11.23
N ARG A 387 4.95 -13.58 12.48
CA ARG A 387 4.37 -14.71 13.23
C ARG A 387 2.89 -14.53 13.52
N GLN A 388 2.43 -13.30 13.80
CA GLN A 388 1.00 -13.03 13.97
C GLN A 388 0.23 -13.17 12.66
N VAL A 389 0.80 -12.78 11.53
CA VAL A 389 0.20 -12.94 10.20
C VAL A 389 0.16 -14.41 9.80
N ALA A 390 1.28 -15.13 9.95
CA ALA A 390 1.38 -16.55 9.60
C ALA A 390 0.42 -17.43 10.40
N GLY A 391 0.39 -17.25 11.73
CA GLY A 391 -0.35 -18.15 12.62
C GLY A 391 0.39 -19.47 12.87
N LYS A 392 -0.05 -20.17 13.90
CA LYS A 392 0.63 -21.35 14.47
C LYS A 392 0.92 -22.46 13.45
N MET A 393 0.02 -22.67 12.50
CA MET A 393 0.14 -23.76 11.49
C MET A 393 1.33 -23.56 10.55
N HIS A 394 1.82 -22.34 10.39
CA HIS A 394 2.92 -21.94 9.49
C HIS A 394 4.20 -21.59 10.24
N ILE A 395 4.31 -22.00 11.51
CA ILE A 395 5.47 -21.68 12.36
C ILE A 395 6.19 -22.96 12.73
N ASN A 396 7.49 -22.99 12.43
CA ASN A 396 8.42 -24.01 12.84
C ASN A 396 9.01 -23.68 14.20
N LYS A 397 9.03 -24.68 15.09
CA LYS A 397 9.73 -24.61 16.36
C LYS A 397 11.15 -25.16 16.17
N LEU A 398 12.13 -24.35 16.47
CA LEU A 398 13.55 -24.71 16.44
C LEU A 398 14.09 -24.71 17.89
N ILE A 399 14.81 -25.74 18.25
CA ILE A 399 15.48 -25.83 19.55
C ILE A 399 16.98 -25.89 19.26
N ASN A 400 17.73 -24.88 19.72
CA ASN A 400 19.18 -24.87 19.54
C ASN A 400 19.87 -25.85 20.50
N SER A 401 21.18 -26.05 20.33
CA SER A 401 21.99 -26.95 21.17
C SER A 401 21.98 -26.61 22.66
N ASN A 402 21.62 -25.38 23.01
CA ASN A 402 21.54 -24.92 24.42
C ASN A 402 20.11 -25.01 24.98
N GLY A 403 19.19 -25.67 24.27
CA GLY A 403 17.78 -25.80 24.68
C GLY A 403 16.94 -24.53 24.53
N PHE A 404 17.48 -23.48 23.90
CA PHE A 404 16.72 -22.28 23.59
C PHE A 404 15.72 -22.56 22.48
N GLU A 405 14.45 -22.29 22.77
CA GLU A 405 13.37 -22.41 21.80
C GLU A 405 13.26 -21.14 20.97
N ASN A 406 13.29 -21.27 19.67
CA ASN A 406 13.04 -20.21 18.70
C ASN A 406 11.90 -20.62 17.76
N TYR A 407 11.23 -19.65 17.21
CA TYR A 407 10.10 -19.83 16.30
C TYR A 407 10.35 -19.05 15.01
N SER A 408 10.13 -19.68 13.88
CA SER A 408 10.25 -19.04 12.58
C SER A 408 9.09 -19.43 11.68
N VAL A 409 8.65 -18.51 10.82
CA VAL A 409 7.67 -18.81 9.78
C VAL A 409 8.33 -19.73 8.74
N ASP A 410 7.61 -20.74 8.23
CA ASP A 410 8.12 -21.59 7.15
C ASP A 410 8.34 -20.77 5.86
N GLY A 411 9.36 -21.16 5.05
CA GLY A 411 9.82 -20.35 3.93
C GLY A 411 8.74 -20.08 2.87
N ASN A 412 7.91 -21.09 2.53
CA ASN A 412 6.87 -20.92 1.52
C ASN A 412 5.76 -19.97 2.00
N SER A 413 5.35 -20.10 3.25
CA SER A 413 4.37 -19.20 3.87
C SER A 413 4.93 -17.80 4.03
N PHE A 414 6.21 -17.67 4.37
CA PHE A 414 6.90 -16.38 4.49
C PHE A 414 6.86 -15.59 3.18
N ASP A 415 7.21 -16.22 2.05
CA ASP A 415 7.20 -15.57 0.74
C ASP A 415 5.78 -15.16 0.34
N ALA A 416 4.81 -16.06 0.49
CA ALA A 416 3.42 -15.82 0.12
C ALA A 416 2.79 -14.68 0.94
N MET A 417 2.96 -14.68 2.27
CA MET A 417 2.41 -13.63 3.12
C MET A 417 3.12 -12.30 2.93
N THR A 418 4.46 -12.30 2.72
CA THR A 418 5.23 -11.08 2.47
C THR A 418 4.77 -10.40 1.19
N GLU A 419 4.55 -11.17 0.12
CA GLU A 419 4.00 -10.64 -1.13
C GLU A 419 2.56 -10.12 -0.94
N TRP A 420 1.75 -10.81 -0.14
CA TRP A 420 0.37 -10.42 0.12
C TRP A 420 0.25 -9.08 0.86
N TYR A 421 1.14 -8.78 1.83
CA TYR A 421 1.10 -7.51 2.57
C TYR A 421 2.08 -6.45 2.07
N ARG A 422 2.88 -6.72 1.05
CA ARG A 422 3.98 -5.88 0.54
C ARG A 422 3.66 -4.38 0.49
N ASP A 423 2.60 -4.00 -0.19
CA ASP A 423 2.22 -2.60 -0.40
C ASP A 423 1.11 -2.14 0.58
N LYS A 424 1.01 -2.78 1.74
CA LYS A 424 -0.02 -2.48 2.73
C LYS A 424 0.52 -2.26 4.14
N VAL A 425 1.75 -2.70 4.43
CA VAL A 425 2.36 -2.57 5.76
C VAL A 425 3.64 -1.78 5.66
N TYR A 426 3.71 -0.72 6.44
CA TYR A 426 4.82 0.23 6.46
C TYR A 426 5.30 0.44 7.89
N VAL A 427 6.59 0.68 8.05
CA VAL A 427 7.25 0.85 9.36
C VAL A 427 8.03 2.16 9.34
N TYR A 428 8.09 2.85 10.46
CA TYR A 428 8.98 3.99 10.65
C TYR A 428 10.44 3.50 10.68
N ASP A 429 11.28 4.06 9.84
CA ASP A 429 12.70 3.69 9.79
C ASP A 429 13.49 4.47 10.84
N ASN A 430 13.78 3.80 11.95
CA ASN A 430 14.62 4.34 13.02
C ASN A 430 16.12 4.37 12.64
N GLY A 431 16.54 3.69 11.57
CA GLY A 431 17.94 3.59 11.15
C GLY A 431 18.48 4.85 10.48
N ILE A 432 17.61 5.62 9.84
CA ILE A 432 18.00 6.87 9.14
C ILE A 432 18.66 7.87 10.10
N LEU A 433 18.23 7.93 11.36
CA LEU A 433 18.77 8.84 12.38
C LEU A 433 20.22 8.50 12.78
N PHE A 434 20.68 7.25 12.58
CA PHE A 434 22.03 6.84 12.95
C PHE A 434 23.08 7.04 11.85
N ASP A 435 22.64 7.18 10.58
CA ASP A 435 23.51 7.33 9.42
C ASP A 435 23.58 8.77 8.89
N ALA A 436 22.81 9.70 9.43
CA ALA A 436 22.80 11.08 9.00
C ALA A 436 23.95 11.86 9.66
N ASP A 437 24.76 12.57 8.84
CA ASP A 437 25.72 13.55 9.34
C ASP A 437 25.00 14.60 10.19
N PRO A 438 25.46 14.88 11.43
CA PRO A 438 24.84 15.90 12.28
C PRO A 438 24.86 17.25 11.56
N GLY A 439 23.70 17.68 11.07
CA GLY A 439 23.53 18.98 10.42
C GLY A 439 23.02 18.96 8.97
N THR A 440 22.73 17.80 8.37
CA THR A 440 22.32 17.70 6.95
C THR A 440 20.87 17.27 6.69
N THR A 441 20.13 16.82 7.71
CA THR A 441 18.69 16.51 7.58
C THR A 441 17.87 17.32 8.56
N GLU A 442 16.90 18.10 8.08
CA GLU A 442 15.78 18.54 8.91
C GLU A 442 15.07 17.27 9.40
N GLU A 443 15.15 16.99 10.70
CA GLU A 443 14.39 15.92 11.34
C GLU A 443 12.90 16.15 11.05
N GLU A 444 12.32 15.28 10.23
CA GLU A 444 10.90 15.36 9.95
C GLU A 444 10.16 14.84 11.17
N SER A 445 9.36 15.66 11.84
CA SER A 445 8.64 15.28 13.05
C SER A 445 7.77 14.04 12.80
N LEU A 446 7.65 13.14 13.78
CA LEU A 446 6.82 11.93 13.69
C LEU A 446 5.39 12.24 13.23
N ILE A 447 4.82 13.38 13.64
CA ILE A 447 3.49 13.83 13.19
C ILE A 447 3.43 13.99 11.66
N LYS A 448 4.45 14.56 11.03
CA LYS A 448 4.52 14.66 9.57
C LYS A 448 4.68 13.31 8.90
N THR A 449 5.49 12.43 9.47
CA THR A 449 5.65 11.06 8.96
C THR A 449 4.33 10.28 9.05
N LEU A 450 3.58 10.40 10.15
CA LEU A 450 2.26 9.81 10.28
C LEU A 450 1.26 10.39 9.26
N GLU A 451 1.31 11.70 9.00
CA GLU A 451 0.50 12.35 7.96
C GLU A 451 0.89 11.84 6.56
N SER A 452 2.17 11.65 6.29
CA SER A 452 2.67 11.05 5.04
C SER A 452 2.24 9.59 4.90
N ALA A 453 2.29 8.78 5.97
CA ALA A 453 1.80 7.41 5.97
C ALA A 453 0.31 7.33 5.58
N ILE A 454 -0.50 8.28 6.04
CA ILE A 454 -1.92 8.37 5.70
C ILE A 454 -2.11 8.86 4.25
N THR A 455 -1.45 9.95 3.89
CA THR A 455 -1.74 10.67 2.65
C THR A 455 -1.07 10.04 1.43
N GLN A 456 0.21 9.71 1.55
CA GLN A 456 1.00 9.14 0.46
C GLN A 456 0.79 7.63 0.33
N TYR A 457 0.84 6.89 1.47
CA TYR A 457 0.79 5.43 1.47
C TYR A 457 -0.61 4.86 1.73
N GLY A 458 -1.58 5.69 2.08
CA GLY A 458 -2.97 5.30 2.27
C GLY A 458 -3.25 4.45 3.51
N CYS A 459 -2.38 4.53 4.51
CA CYS A 459 -2.57 3.80 5.75
C CYS A 459 -3.83 4.28 6.49
N LYS A 460 -4.63 3.33 6.95
CA LYS A 460 -5.88 3.59 7.69
C LYS A 460 -5.78 3.17 9.15
N VAL A 461 -4.80 2.36 9.50
CA VAL A 461 -4.50 1.95 10.87
C VAL A 461 -3.08 2.31 11.21
N LEU A 462 -2.87 3.10 12.25
CA LEU A 462 -1.57 3.55 12.70
C LEU A 462 -1.34 3.06 14.13
N ILE A 463 -0.22 2.39 14.36
CA ILE A 463 0.22 1.92 15.67
C ILE A 463 1.38 2.80 16.12
N VAL A 464 1.26 3.45 17.28
CA VAL A 464 2.30 4.32 17.87
C VAL A 464 2.74 3.72 19.20
N ASP A 465 3.88 3.05 19.20
CA ASP A 465 4.48 2.38 20.34
C ASP A 465 5.86 2.99 20.66
N ASN A 466 6.01 3.86 21.66
CA ASN A 466 5.01 4.36 22.60
C ASN A 466 5.02 5.90 22.66
N LEU A 467 4.14 6.46 23.49
CA LEU A 467 4.02 7.92 23.69
C LEU A 467 5.33 8.60 24.12
N MET A 468 6.14 7.95 24.93
CA MET A 468 7.38 8.56 25.47
C MET A 468 8.47 8.68 24.41
N THR A 469 8.61 7.66 23.55
CA THR A 469 9.61 7.63 22.47
C THR A 469 9.17 8.39 21.22
N ALA A 470 7.86 8.68 21.11
CA ALA A 470 7.28 9.38 19.97
C ALA A 470 7.40 10.91 20.06
N MET A 471 7.91 11.41 21.17
CA MET A 471 8.07 12.87 21.38
C MET A 471 9.53 13.26 21.27
N GLU A 472 9.78 14.37 20.64
CA GLU A 472 11.10 15.02 20.57
C GLU A 472 11.54 15.45 21.99
N ASP A 473 12.83 15.25 22.30
CA ASP A 473 13.45 15.68 23.55
C ASP A 473 13.74 17.20 23.54
N ASP A 474 12.70 18.01 23.70
CA ASP A 474 12.89 19.43 24.00
C ASP A 474 13.11 19.62 25.50
N LEU A 475 14.36 19.78 25.89
CA LEU A 475 14.83 19.93 27.29
C LEU A 475 14.27 21.16 28.02
N SER A 476 13.55 22.04 27.34
CA SER A 476 13.13 23.35 27.87
C SER A 476 11.67 23.45 28.29
N SER A 477 10.81 22.48 27.96
CA SER A 477 9.37 22.58 28.16
C SER A 477 8.79 21.49 29.07
N ASP A 478 7.62 21.77 29.66
CA ASP A 478 6.86 20.84 30.48
C ASP A 478 6.45 19.58 29.66
N ILE A 479 7.06 18.45 29.94
CA ILE A 479 6.83 17.15 29.28
C ILE A 479 5.33 16.77 29.25
N TYR A 480 4.57 17.11 30.29
CA TYR A 480 3.13 16.82 30.33
C TYR A 480 2.33 17.68 29.32
N ARG A 481 2.81 18.88 29.08
CA ARG A 481 2.21 19.75 28.07
C ARG A 481 2.50 19.24 26.67
N GLN A 482 3.73 18.84 26.39
CA GLN A 482 4.13 18.24 25.10
C GLN A 482 3.32 16.97 24.81
N GLN A 483 3.18 16.05 25.79
CA GLN A 483 2.35 14.86 25.66
C GLN A 483 0.91 15.21 25.32
N THR A 484 0.34 16.21 25.98
CA THR A 484 -1.03 16.66 25.71
C THR A 484 -1.18 17.22 24.28
N VAL A 485 -0.20 18.00 23.81
CA VAL A 485 -0.20 18.56 22.44
C VAL A 485 -0.10 17.44 21.42
N PHE A 486 0.85 16.51 21.57
CA PHE A 486 1.04 15.39 20.68
C PHE A 486 -0.22 14.51 20.59
N VAL A 487 -0.80 14.11 21.73
CA VAL A 487 -2.03 13.31 21.73
C VAL A 487 -3.22 14.07 21.11
N LYS A 488 -3.29 15.39 21.30
CA LYS A 488 -4.28 16.23 20.65
C LYS A 488 -4.12 16.25 19.12
N GLN A 489 -2.88 16.27 18.62
CA GLN A 489 -2.59 16.17 17.20
C GLN A 489 -3.01 14.81 16.65
N LEU A 490 -2.70 13.71 17.34
CA LEU A 490 -3.15 12.37 16.95
C LEU A 490 -4.69 12.26 16.92
N ALA A 491 -5.37 12.76 17.95
CA ALA A 491 -6.85 12.74 18.00
C ALA A 491 -7.48 13.58 16.88
N PHE A 492 -6.84 14.70 16.51
CA PHE A 492 -7.27 15.52 15.39
C PHE A 492 -7.01 14.81 14.05
N MET A 493 -5.84 14.21 13.89
CA MET A 493 -5.43 13.44 12.71
C MET A 493 -6.40 12.27 12.47
N ALA A 494 -6.71 11.49 13.52
CA ALA A 494 -7.65 10.37 13.42
C ALA A 494 -9.00 10.83 12.82
N LYS A 495 -9.56 11.92 13.35
CA LYS A 495 -10.85 12.47 12.89
C LYS A 495 -10.78 13.11 11.52
N ARG A 496 -9.71 13.85 11.23
CA ARG A 496 -9.53 14.57 9.96
C ARG A 496 -9.43 13.62 8.78
N PHE A 497 -8.64 12.54 8.95
CA PHE A 497 -8.36 11.60 7.87
C PHE A 497 -9.24 10.35 7.91
N GLY A 498 -10.08 10.20 8.95
CA GLY A 498 -10.90 9.00 9.12
C GLY A 498 -10.03 7.76 9.25
N VAL A 499 -9.04 7.78 10.15
CA VAL A 499 -8.12 6.67 10.41
C VAL A 499 -8.23 6.21 11.85
N ILE A 500 -7.83 4.97 12.13
CA ILE A 500 -7.69 4.44 13.47
C ILE A 500 -6.25 4.62 13.93
N ILE A 501 -6.06 5.26 15.09
CA ILE A 501 -4.74 5.38 15.71
C ILE A 501 -4.76 4.65 17.04
N VAL A 502 -3.84 3.70 17.23
CA VAL A 502 -3.60 3.01 18.50
C VAL A 502 -2.33 3.56 19.13
N LEU A 503 -2.47 4.22 20.25
CA LEU A 503 -1.38 4.80 21.01
C LEU A 503 -1.09 3.96 22.26
N ILE A 504 0.16 3.57 22.44
CA ILE A 504 0.60 2.90 23.68
C ILE A 504 1.15 3.94 24.66
N ALA A 505 0.69 3.86 25.91
CA ALA A 505 1.24 4.64 27.01
C ALA A 505 1.38 3.80 28.26
N HIS A 506 2.45 4.06 29.04
CA HIS A 506 2.66 3.39 30.32
C HIS A 506 1.83 4.03 31.45
N PRO A 507 1.51 3.32 32.54
CA PRO A 507 0.92 3.93 33.72
C PRO A 507 1.93 4.79 34.49
N LYS A 508 1.46 5.76 35.27
CA LYS A 508 2.30 6.64 36.12
C LYS A 508 3.04 5.88 37.23
N LYS A 509 2.41 4.84 37.76
CA LYS A 509 2.94 4.00 38.87
C LYS A 509 2.78 2.54 38.50
N GLN A 510 3.68 1.71 38.99
CA GLN A 510 3.57 0.25 38.98
C GLN A 510 2.73 -0.20 40.18
N ASP A 511 2.03 -1.33 40.08
CA ASP A 511 1.20 -1.93 41.15
C ASP A 511 0.00 -1.10 41.61
N ILE A 512 -0.83 -0.60 40.67
CA ILE A 512 -2.05 0.10 41.02
C ILE A 512 -3.19 -0.92 41.24
N LYS A 513 -3.56 -1.14 42.52
CA LYS A 513 -4.70 -2.04 42.89
C LYS A 513 -6.03 -1.53 42.33
N ASN A 514 -6.23 -0.21 42.35
CA ASN A 514 -7.45 0.45 41.82
C ASN A 514 -7.07 1.40 40.70
N PHE A 515 -6.91 0.87 39.48
CA PHE A 515 -6.57 1.66 38.32
C PHE A 515 -7.75 2.54 37.86
N THR A 516 -7.46 3.80 37.59
CA THR A 516 -8.39 4.78 37.03
C THR A 516 -7.80 5.44 35.77
N ASN A 517 -8.61 6.20 35.05
CA ASN A 517 -8.14 6.95 33.88
C ASN A 517 -7.02 7.97 34.20
N ASP A 518 -6.89 8.39 35.46
CA ASP A 518 -5.88 9.35 35.91
C ASP A 518 -4.52 8.69 36.18
N ASP A 519 -4.46 7.37 36.20
CA ASP A 519 -3.23 6.59 36.44
C ASP A 519 -2.41 6.34 35.16
N VAL A 520 -2.88 6.73 33.99
CA VAL A 520 -2.10 6.70 32.74
C VAL A 520 -0.96 7.70 32.84
N ALA A 521 0.24 7.31 32.40
CA ALA A 521 1.41 8.20 32.39
C ALA A 521 1.15 9.45 31.55
N GLY A 522 1.54 10.60 32.07
CA GLY A 522 1.27 11.88 31.46
C GLY A 522 0.17 12.65 32.20
N SER A 523 -0.46 13.57 31.51
CA SER A 523 -1.55 14.35 32.07
C SER A 523 -2.88 13.54 31.99
N SER A 524 -3.80 13.73 32.94
CA SER A 524 -5.18 13.22 32.86
C SER A 524 -5.91 13.65 31.57
N ASN A 525 -5.40 14.68 30.90
CA ASN A 525 -5.89 15.13 29.61
C ASN A 525 -5.71 14.11 28.49
N ILE A 526 -4.73 13.19 28.60
CA ILE A 526 -4.48 12.16 27.56
C ILE A 526 -5.69 11.25 27.42
N THR A 527 -6.17 10.68 28.53
CA THR A 527 -7.36 9.82 28.50
C THR A 527 -8.62 10.56 28.08
N ASN A 528 -8.71 11.87 28.37
CA ASN A 528 -9.82 12.72 27.92
C ASN A 528 -9.84 12.90 26.40
N LEU A 529 -8.68 12.94 25.75
CA LEU A 529 -8.56 13.08 24.29
C LEU A 529 -8.87 11.80 23.52
N CYS A 530 -8.63 10.64 24.11
CA CYS A 530 -8.86 9.33 23.51
C CYS A 530 -10.35 8.98 23.45
N ASP A 531 -10.76 8.22 22.44
CA ASP A 531 -12.12 7.75 22.25
C ASP A 531 -12.37 6.42 22.97
N VAL A 532 -11.35 5.55 23.01
CA VAL A 532 -11.34 4.28 23.74
C VAL A 532 -10.08 4.22 24.62
N VAL A 533 -10.21 3.75 25.86
CA VAL A 533 -9.08 3.50 26.77
C VAL A 533 -9.14 2.04 27.22
N LEU A 534 -8.10 1.29 26.87
CA LEU A 534 -7.92 -0.11 27.18
C LEU A 534 -6.74 -0.30 28.12
N ARG A 535 -6.89 -1.14 29.12
CA ARG A 535 -5.78 -1.60 29.97
C ARG A 535 -5.57 -3.08 29.73
N TYR A 536 -4.32 -3.45 29.41
CA TYR A 536 -3.90 -4.83 29.18
C TYR A 536 -2.87 -5.22 30.22
N THR A 537 -3.09 -6.34 30.93
CA THR A 537 -2.26 -6.75 32.05
C THR A 537 -2.06 -8.27 32.08
N ARG A 538 -0.95 -8.66 32.75
CA ARG A 538 -0.73 -10.03 33.22
C ARG A 538 -1.18 -10.09 34.68
N PRO A 539 -2.29 -10.77 35.03
CA PRO A 539 -2.69 -10.91 36.43
C PRO A 539 -1.61 -11.69 37.21
N LYS A 540 -1.18 -11.13 38.31
CA LYS A 540 -0.16 -11.76 39.21
C LYS A 540 -0.76 -12.87 40.07
N ASP A 541 -2.08 -12.78 40.37
CA ASP A 541 -2.83 -13.74 41.17
C ASP A 541 -4.07 -14.22 40.44
N LEU A 542 -3.95 -15.34 39.75
CA LEU A 542 -5.09 -16.09 39.23
C LEU A 542 -5.50 -17.24 40.16
N SER A 543 -5.18 -17.12 41.45
CA SER A 543 -5.39 -18.16 42.48
C SER A 543 -6.85 -18.57 42.68
N ASP A 544 -7.81 -17.73 42.28
CA ASP A 544 -9.24 -18.01 42.44
C ASP A 544 -9.90 -18.71 41.21
N ILE A 545 -9.12 -19.02 40.17
CA ILE A 545 -9.62 -19.77 38.99
C ILE A 545 -9.00 -21.17 39.03
N ALA A 546 -9.86 -22.20 38.95
CA ALA A 546 -9.51 -23.62 39.13
C ALA A 546 -8.22 -24.11 38.41
N GLU A 547 -7.53 -25.09 39.04
CA GLU A 547 -6.22 -25.67 38.69
C GLU A 547 -6.15 -26.46 37.36
N THR A 548 -6.73 -25.99 36.28
CA THR A 548 -6.63 -26.64 34.97
C THR A 548 -5.75 -25.83 34.02
N ASP A 549 -5.11 -26.51 33.06
CA ASP A 549 -4.31 -25.94 31.96
C ASP A 549 -5.03 -24.90 31.08
N SER A 550 -6.22 -24.47 31.48
CA SER A 550 -7.12 -23.56 30.80
C SER A 550 -7.20 -22.16 31.42
N LYS A 551 -6.29 -21.80 32.34
CA LYS A 551 -6.33 -20.46 32.97
C LYS A 551 -5.91 -19.39 31.97
N PRO A 552 -6.71 -18.31 31.80
CA PRO A 552 -6.29 -17.15 31.01
C PRO A 552 -5.10 -16.46 31.69
N ASP A 553 -4.13 -16.05 30.92
CA ASP A 553 -2.88 -15.45 31.39
C ASP A 553 -2.79 -13.96 31.08
N ARG A 554 -3.85 -13.39 30.52
CA ARG A 554 -3.99 -11.97 30.19
C ARG A 554 -5.39 -11.46 30.55
N LEU A 555 -5.46 -10.17 30.82
CA LEU A 555 -6.70 -9.48 31.12
C LEU A 555 -6.77 -8.16 30.36
N LEU A 556 -7.86 -7.94 29.62
CA LEU A 556 -8.14 -6.70 28.90
C LEU A 556 -9.34 -5.99 29.51
N GLN A 557 -9.15 -4.78 30.01
CA GLN A 557 -10.15 -3.95 30.66
C GLN A 557 -10.50 -2.75 29.79
N ILE A 558 -11.76 -2.28 29.85
CA ILE A 558 -12.27 -1.11 29.13
C ILE A 558 -12.62 -0.03 30.13
N PHE A 559 -11.80 1.04 30.18
CA PHE A 559 -11.98 2.17 31.10
C PHE A 559 -12.67 3.35 30.46
N LYS A 560 -12.69 3.44 29.14
CA LYS A 560 -13.41 4.46 28.39
C LYS A 560 -13.87 3.93 27.06
N ASN A 561 -15.08 4.33 26.68
CA ASN A 561 -15.66 4.09 25.37
C ASN A 561 -16.63 5.22 25.06
N ARG A 562 -16.19 6.17 24.25
CA ARG A 562 -16.98 7.38 23.94
C ARG A 562 -18.21 7.09 23.09
N LEU A 563 -18.14 6.05 22.25
CA LEU A 563 -19.20 5.75 21.29
C LEU A 563 -20.42 5.13 21.97
N THR A 564 -20.23 4.08 22.76
CA THR A 564 -21.33 3.32 23.37
C THR A 564 -21.51 3.61 24.87
N GLY A 565 -20.50 4.18 25.53
CA GLY A 565 -20.46 4.37 26.99
C GLY A 565 -20.30 3.09 27.79
N LYS A 566 -20.24 1.90 27.13
CA LYS A 566 -20.08 0.62 27.82
C LYS A 566 -18.65 0.45 28.31
N LEU A 567 -18.51 0.13 29.59
CA LEU A 567 -17.26 -0.14 30.26
C LEU A 567 -17.17 -1.61 30.67
N ASN A 568 -15.96 -2.14 30.79
CA ASN A 568 -15.69 -3.43 31.38
C ASN A 568 -14.41 -3.35 32.23
N THR A 569 -14.55 -2.86 33.45
CA THR A 569 -13.44 -2.73 34.42
C THR A 569 -13.11 -4.04 35.13
N LYS A 570 -14.00 -5.05 35.07
CA LYS A 570 -13.68 -6.41 35.54
C LYS A 570 -12.68 -7.09 34.61
N GLY A 571 -12.77 -6.78 33.32
CA GLY A 571 -11.87 -7.25 32.29
C GLY A 571 -12.36 -8.49 31.53
N ILE A 572 -11.77 -8.65 30.36
CA ILE A 572 -11.96 -9.77 29.44
C ILE A 572 -10.76 -10.69 29.62
N PRO A 573 -10.96 -11.94 30.09
CA PRO A 573 -9.88 -12.90 30.20
C PRO A 573 -9.40 -13.34 28.82
N LEU A 574 -8.08 -13.35 28.61
CA LEU A 574 -7.45 -13.69 27.34
C LEU A 574 -6.31 -14.67 27.54
N PHE A 575 -5.96 -15.37 26.47
CA PHE A 575 -4.82 -16.28 26.36
C PHE A 575 -3.81 -15.70 25.38
N TYR A 576 -2.53 -15.95 25.66
CA TYR A 576 -1.42 -15.64 24.78
C TYR A 576 -0.77 -16.92 24.26
N GLU A 577 -0.43 -16.95 22.98
CA GLU A 577 0.28 -18.05 22.34
C GLU A 577 1.66 -17.58 21.86
N ASP A 578 2.72 -18.19 22.40
CA ASP A 578 4.09 -17.69 22.20
C ASP A 578 4.61 -17.92 20.78
N ALA A 579 4.26 -19.04 20.15
CA ALA A 579 4.73 -19.34 18.79
C ALA A 579 4.24 -18.29 17.80
N SER A 580 2.94 -18.08 17.72
CA SER A 580 2.31 -17.11 16.80
C SER A 580 2.21 -15.69 17.35
N LYS A 581 2.53 -15.47 18.63
CA LYS A 581 2.32 -14.19 19.34
C LYS A 581 0.88 -13.69 19.30
N ARG A 582 -0.08 -14.58 19.07
CA ARG A 582 -1.50 -14.26 19.01
C ARG A 582 -2.13 -14.24 20.39
N ILE A 583 -3.16 -13.40 20.52
CA ILE A 583 -3.95 -13.21 21.74
C ILE A 583 -5.43 -13.48 21.38
N ALA A 584 -6.12 -14.30 22.16
CA ALA A 584 -7.50 -14.71 21.90
C ALA A 584 -8.27 -14.98 23.20
N GLU A 585 -9.61 -15.01 23.12
CA GLU A 585 -10.48 -15.34 24.26
C GLU A 585 -10.41 -16.82 24.67
N THR A 586 -10.08 -17.69 23.72
CA THR A 586 -9.88 -19.13 23.99
C THR A 586 -8.69 -19.65 23.20
N LYS A 587 -8.05 -20.73 23.68
CA LYS A 587 -6.92 -21.36 22.99
C LYS A 587 -7.30 -21.93 21.60
N MET A 588 -8.57 -22.23 21.37
CA MET A 588 -9.07 -22.67 20.05
C MET A 588 -9.15 -21.54 19.04
N MET A 589 -9.18 -20.27 19.51
CA MET A 589 -9.33 -19.10 18.65
C MET A 589 -8.00 -18.50 18.21
N PHE A 590 -6.86 -19.18 18.39
CA PHE A 590 -5.58 -18.73 17.84
C PHE A 590 -5.46 -18.95 16.34
N ASP A 591 -6.19 -19.94 15.79
CA ASP A 591 -6.16 -20.30 14.38
C ASP A 591 -7.22 -19.51 13.60
N TRP A 592 -6.88 -18.27 13.27
CA TRP A 592 -7.71 -17.45 12.40
C TRP A 592 -6.93 -17.04 11.14
N ASN A 593 -7.60 -17.12 9.99
CA ASN A 593 -7.03 -16.76 8.71
C ASN A 593 -7.00 -15.24 8.54
N VAL A 594 -5.85 -14.71 8.13
CA VAL A 594 -5.66 -13.27 7.84
C VAL A 594 -6.06 -12.93 6.40
N GLY A 595 -6.12 -13.93 5.51
CA GLY A 595 -6.53 -13.79 4.10
C GLY A 595 -5.40 -13.95 3.08
N TRP A 596 -4.15 -14.18 3.51
CA TRP A 596 -3.05 -14.47 2.59
C TRP A 596 -3.11 -15.92 2.08
N GLU A 597 -3.59 -16.86 2.90
CA GLU A 597 -3.73 -18.27 2.57
C GLU A 597 -4.71 -18.49 1.42
N ASP A 598 -5.78 -17.72 1.34
CA ASP A 598 -6.77 -17.82 0.26
C ASP A 598 -6.16 -17.51 -1.11
N ARG A 599 -5.16 -16.60 -1.13
CA ARG A 599 -4.38 -16.29 -2.34
C ARG A 599 -3.27 -17.30 -2.61
N ALA A 600 -2.66 -17.86 -1.58
CA ALA A 600 -1.65 -18.91 -1.71
C ALA A 600 -2.29 -20.21 -2.23
N GLY A 601 -3.51 -20.53 -1.84
CA GLY A 601 -4.32 -21.62 -2.40
C GLY A 601 -4.70 -21.40 -3.86
N ALA A 602 -5.00 -20.15 -4.25
CA ALA A 602 -5.26 -19.76 -5.63
C ALA A 602 -3.99 -19.76 -6.50
N ALA A 603 -2.82 -19.49 -5.91
CA ALA A 603 -1.53 -19.61 -6.60
C ALA A 603 -1.07 -21.07 -6.78
N ARG A 604 -1.59 -22.01 -6.00
CA ARG A 604 -1.33 -23.46 -6.14
C ARG A 604 -2.18 -24.16 -7.19
N LEU A 605 -3.24 -23.53 -7.60
CA LEU A 605 -3.96 -23.93 -8.81
C LEU A 605 -3.57 -22.92 -9.89
N PRO A 606 -2.69 -23.27 -10.84
CA PRO A 606 -2.60 -22.50 -12.05
C PRO A 606 -3.94 -22.72 -12.76
N ASP A 607 -4.91 -21.90 -12.42
CA ASP A 607 -6.04 -21.69 -13.31
C ASP A 607 -5.49 -20.83 -14.44
N THR A 608 -4.89 -21.54 -15.39
CA THR A 608 -4.36 -21.01 -16.66
C THR A 608 -5.41 -20.28 -17.48
N SER A 609 -6.64 -20.17 -16.98
CA SER A 609 -7.76 -19.47 -17.64
C SER A 609 -7.94 -18.03 -17.18
N GLU A 610 -7.38 -17.58 -16.02
CA GLU A 610 -7.48 -16.20 -15.53
C GLU A 610 -6.25 -15.34 -15.80
N PHE A 611 -5.10 -15.97 -15.89
CA PHE A 611 -3.89 -15.34 -16.39
C PHE A 611 -3.49 -16.13 -17.63
N ILE A 612 -3.70 -15.59 -18.78
CA ILE A 612 -2.85 -15.92 -19.92
C ILE A 612 -1.51 -15.31 -19.51
N PRO A 613 -0.52 -16.10 -19.00
CA PRO A 613 0.79 -15.56 -18.82
C PRO A 613 1.21 -15.20 -20.23
N ILE A 614 1.31 -13.90 -20.50
CA ILE A 614 2.00 -13.48 -21.69
C ILE A 614 3.41 -13.97 -21.44
N GLU A 615 3.78 -15.10 -22.06
CA GLU A 615 5.16 -15.50 -22.14
C GLU A 615 5.93 -14.27 -22.61
N GLU A 616 7.19 -14.10 -22.20
CA GLU A 616 8.00 -12.93 -22.58
C GLU A 616 7.96 -12.64 -24.09
N ASN A 617 7.58 -13.62 -24.90
CA ASN A 617 7.35 -13.53 -26.35
C ASN A 617 6.01 -12.86 -26.74
N ASP A 618 5.02 -12.86 -25.86
CA ASP A 618 3.68 -12.33 -26.16
C ASP A 618 3.57 -10.82 -25.93
N ILE A 619 4.45 -10.23 -25.08
CA ILE A 619 4.59 -8.77 -25.02
C ILE A 619 5.19 -8.24 -26.32
N ASP A 620 6.10 -8.98 -26.94
CA ASP A 620 6.64 -8.68 -28.27
C ASP A 620 5.56 -8.80 -29.35
N GLY A 621 4.49 -9.53 -29.10
CA GLY A 621 3.35 -9.74 -30.00
C GLY A 621 2.19 -8.77 -29.82
N ILE A 622 2.10 -8.06 -28.69
CA ILE A 622 1.11 -6.99 -28.48
C ILE A 622 1.50 -5.73 -29.25
N PHE A 623 2.79 -5.51 -29.39
CA PHE A 623 3.37 -4.40 -30.12
C PHE A 623 4.02 -4.96 -31.38
N THR A 624 3.28 -4.99 -32.49
CA THR A 624 3.84 -5.35 -33.79
C THR A 624 4.97 -4.39 -34.17
N PHE A 625 6.10 -4.96 -34.51
CA PHE A 625 7.34 -4.26 -34.91
C PHE A 625 7.36 -4.04 -36.41
#